data_a64270ed6988b851e0e4574a37d1b916
#
_entry.id   a64270ed6988b851e0e4574a37d1b916
#
_cell.length_a   1.000
_cell.length_b   1.000
_cell.length_c   1.000
_cell.angle_alpha   90.00
_cell.angle_beta   90.00
_cell.angle_gamma   90.00
#
_symmetry.space_group_name_H-M   'P 1'
#
loop_
_entity.id
_entity.type
_entity.pdbx_description
1 polymer ?
#
loop_
_entity_poly.entity_id
_entity_poly.type
_entity_poly.pdbx_seq_one_letter_code
_entity_poly.pdbx_strand_id
1 'polypeptide(L)'
;MAIGIICEFNPFHNGHKYLIQKAKSLVNEPVVVVMSTSFTQRGEIAITDKFTRAKSALLGGADLVIELPVAYAVSNAEVFAKSGVKILSSFSRLTHLAFGCENSNIELLKQTADAHKNTAVQSLVAKEMQNGSYYPKAIESAVRAIYGDKTAEILATPNNVLAVEYLKALPSNISPLPIRREGVEHDSENTENGFASASYIREQLKQGKNIAEFAPFEPTELALPDNLETALLYKLRSMSVHQLADLPDVTEGLENRIYTAVHEYNSVNEILFAVKSKRYTLARLRRILICALLNI
;
A
#
# COMPACT_ATOMS: atom_id res chain seq x y z
N MET A 1 -1.01 -20.13 18.83
CA MET A 1 -0.40 -19.75 17.55
C MET A 1 -1.29 -18.72 16.87
N ALA A 2 -0.80 -17.97 15.88
CA ALA A 2 -1.62 -16.95 15.21
C ALA A 2 -1.14 -16.72 13.77
N ILE A 3 -2.04 -16.23 12.91
CA ILE A 3 -1.79 -15.81 11.55
C ILE A 3 -1.78 -14.27 11.54
N GLY A 4 -0.75 -13.64 10.97
CA GLY A 4 -0.69 -12.21 10.76
C GLY A 4 -1.20 -11.81 9.39
N ILE A 5 -1.86 -10.67 9.29
CA ILE A 5 -2.22 -10.02 8.02
C ILE A 5 -1.87 -8.53 8.13
N ILE A 6 -1.23 -7.97 7.11
CA ILE A 6 -0.98 -6.53 6.99
C ILE A 6 -1.92 -5.99 5.91
N CYS A 7 -2.65 -4.91 6.20
CA CYS A 7 -3.70 -4.44 5.30
C CYS A 7 -4.01 -2.95 5.45
N GLU A 8 -4.87 -2.48 4.57
CA GLU A 8 -5.45 -1.12 4.61
C GLU A 8 -6.97 -1.15 4.81
N PHE A 9 -7.66 -2.14 4.22
CA PHE A 9 -9.12 -2.28 4.27
C PHE A 9 -9.86 -0.97 3.93
N ASN A 10 -9.60 -0.44 2.76
CA ASN A 10 -10.10 0.88 2.34
C ASN A 10 -11.11 0.82 1.18
N PRO A 11 -12.42 0.49 1.45
CA PRO A 11 -12.96 -0.06 2.69
C PRO A 11 -12.72 -1.57 2.81
N PHE A 12 -13.18 -2.18 3.91
CA PHE A 12 -13.26 -3.63 4.06
C PHE A 12 -14.32 -4.18 3.09
N HIS A 13 -13.98 -5.21 2.32
CA HIS A 13 -14.86 -5.80 1.30
C HIS A 13 -14.74 -7.33 1.24
N ASN A 14 -15.57 -7.99 0.41
CA ASN A 14 -15.63 -9.45 0.32
C ASN A 14 -14.29 -10.11 0.00
N GLY A 15 -13.42 -9.48 -0.80
CA GLY A 15 -12.06 -9.97 -1.05
C GLY A 15 -11.19 -10.02 0.21
N HIS A 16 -11.36 -9.07 1.13
CA HIS A 16 -10.66 -9.08 2.41
C HIS A 16 -11.24 -10.14 3.36
N LYS A 17 -12.57 -10.28 3.37
CA LYS A 17 -13.25 -11.36 4.12
C LYS A 17 -12.78 -12.74 3.64
N TYR A 18 -12.71 -12.93 2.32
CA TYR A 18 -12.19 -14.15 1.71
C TYR A 18 -10.74 -14.45 2.17
N LEU A 19 -9.85 -13.46 2.11
CA LEU A 19 -8.46 -13.61 2.58
C LEU A 19 -8.39 -14.11 4.02
N ILE A 20 -9.14 -13.49 4.95
CA ILE A 20 -9.18 -13.88 6.36
C ILE A 20 -9.72 -15.30 6.53
N GLN A 21 -10.84 -15.61 5.90
CA GLN A 21 -11.48 -16.92 6.00
C GLN A 21 -10.62 -18.02 5.39
N LYS A 22 -9.98 -17.75 4.25
CA LYS A 22 -9.08 -18.71 3.59
C LYS A 22 -7.83 -18.97 4.44
N ALA A 23 -7.24 -17.93 5.02
CA ALA A 23 -6.12 -18.10 5.96
C ALA A 23 -6.50 -18.99 7.16
N LYS A 24 -7.65 -18.73 7.79
CA LYS A 24 -8.17 -19.57 8.89
C LYS A 24 -8.42 -21.01 8.46
N SER A 25 -8.99 -21.23 7.27
CA SER A 25 -9.28 -22.59 6.79
C SER A 25 -8.00 -23.41 6.51
N LEU A 26 -6.89 -22.75 6.15
CA LEU A 26 -5.62 -23.43 5.85
C LEU A 26 -4.79 -23.74 7.10
N VAL A 27 -4.84 -22.89 8.12
CA VAL A 27 -3.96 -23.00 9.30
C VAL A 27 -4.74 -23.29 10.58
N ASN A 28 -6.03 -22.97 10.65
CA ASN A 28 -6.91 -23.13 11.81
C ASN A 28 -6.42 -22.40 13.07
N GLU A 29 -5.95 -21.16 12.90
CA GLU A 29 -5.42 -20.32 13.97
C GLU A 29 -6.10 -18.93 13.97
N PRO A 30 -6.10 -18.21 15.10
CA PRO A 30 -6.58 -16.83 15.17
C PRO A 30 -5.84 -15.90 14.20
N VAL A 31 -6.56 -14.91 13.67
CA VAL A 31 -6.02 -13.90 12.74
C VAL A 31 -5.80 -12.58 13.46
N VAL A 32 -4.56 -12.13 13.48
CA VAL A 32 -4.14 -10.81 13.96
C VAL A 32 -3.86 -9.91 12.75
N VAL A 33 -4.54 -8.79 12.70
CA VAL A 33 -4.43 -7.82 11.60
C VAL A 33 -3.63 -6.61 12.06
N VAL A 34 -2.64 -6.18 11.28
CA VAL A 34 -2.01 -4.86 11.40
C VAL A 34 -2.56 -3.99 10.26
N MET A 35 -3.29 -2.94 10.62
CA MET A 35 -4.06 -2.13 9.68
C MET A 35 -3.61 -0.68 9.66
N SER A 36 -3.47 -0.09 8.45
CA SER A 36 -3.23 1.34 8.29
C SER A 36 -4.34 2.18 8.92
N THR A 37 -3.99 3.39 9.37
CA THR A 37 -4.91 4.29 10.10
C THR A 37 -5.80 5.11 9.16
N SER A 38 -5.82 6.42 9.31
CA SER A 38 -6.63 7.31 8.48
C SER A 38 -6.07 7.55 7.08
N PHE A 39 -4.82 7.11 6.82
CA PHE A 39 -4.16 7.27 5.52
C PHE A 39 -3.60 5.95 5.04
N THR A 40 -3.55 5.81 3.71
CA THR A 40 -3.07 4.61 3.04
C THR A 40 -1.60 4.74 2.62
N GLN A 41 -0.99 3.63 2.26
CA GLN A 41 0.36 3.55 1.73
C GLN A 41 0.53 4.39 0.43
N ARG A 42 -0.56 4.60 -0.31
CA ARG A 42 -0.57 5.45 -1.51
C ARG A 42 -0.71 6.94 -1.20
N GLY A 43 -0.75 7.34 0.07
CA GLY A 43 -0.93 8.72 0.49
C GLY A 43 -2.35 9.25 0.26
N GLU A 44 -3.34 8.38 0.31
CA GLU A 44 -4.75 8.73 0.20
C GLU A 44 -5.41 8.70 1.57
N ILE A 45 -6.42 9.55 1.80
CA ILE A 45 -7.29 9.40 2.96
C ILE A 45 -8.08 8.10 2.84
N ALA A 46 -8.19 7.35 3.94
CA ALA A 46 -9.06 6.19 3.96
C ALA A 46 -10.53 6.65 3.91
N ILE A 47 -11.35 5.97 3.09
CA ILE A 47 -12.73 6.39 2.80
C ILE A 47 -13.63 6.48 4.03
N THR A 48 -13.24 5.83 5.13
CA THR A 48 -13.93 5.89 6.42
C THR A 48 -12.93 5.79 7.56
N ASP A 49 -13.36 6.12 8.78
CA ASP A 49 -12.52 6.11 9.98
C ASP A 49 -11.93 4.72 10.30
N LYS A 50 -10.86 4.71 11.07
CA LYS A 50 -10.13 3.48 11.41
C LYS A 50 -10.94 2.52 12.29
N PHE A 51 -11.84 3.03 13.14
CA PHE A 51 -12.63 2.18 14.04
C PHE A 51 -13.71 1.44 13.28
N THR A 52 -14.39 2.08 12.33
CA THR A 52 -15.34 1.44 11.41
C THR A 52 -14.66 0.35 10.59
N ARG A 53 -13.45 0.59 10.05
CA ARG A 53 -12.69 -0.43 9.32
C ARG A 53 -12.23 -1.57 10.21
N ALA A 54 -11.77 -1.30 11.43
CA ALA A 54 -11.40 -2.32 12.41
C ALA A 54 -12.60 -3.18 12.81
N LYS A 55 -13.75 -2.55 13.09
CA LYS A 55 -15.00 -3.26 13.38
C LYS A 55 -15.41 -4.18 12.22
N SER A 56 -15.33 -3.69 10.99
CA SER A 56 -15.64 -4.47 9.78
C SER A 56 -14.70 -5.68 9.64
N ALA A 57 -13.40 -5.51 9.95
CA ALA A 57 -12.44 -6.60 9.93
C ALA A 57 -12.74 -7.67 11.00
N LEU A 58 -13.07 -7.26 12.22
CA LEU A 58 -13.46 -8.18 13.30
C LEU A 58 -14.71 -8.97 12.93
N LEU A 59 -15.75 -8.29 12.46
CA LEU A 59 -16.98 -8.93 11.98
C LEU A 59 -16.73 -9.80 10.72
N GLY A 60 -15.71 -9.47 9.92
CA GLY A 60 -15.24 -10.28 8.79
C GLY A 60 -14.44 -11.51 9.15
N GLY A 61 -14.10 -11.69 10.43
CA GLY A 61 -13.45 -12.88 10.96
C GLY A 61 -12.04 -12.68 11.52
N ALA A 62 -11.51 -11.45 11.57
CA ALA A 62 -10.29 -11.16 12.31
C ALA A 62 -10.55 -11.28 13.83
N ASP A 63 -9.54 -11.69 14.59
CA ASP A 63 -9.65 -11.86 16.05
C ASP A 63 -9.06 -10.67 16.80
N LEU A 64 -8.09 -9.97 16.19
CA LEU A 64 -7.45 -8.77 16.73
C LEU A 64 -7.06 -7.83 15.60
N VAL A 65 -7.30 -6.54 15.78
CA VAL A 65 -6.83 -5.49 14.87
C VAL A 65 -5.91 -4.54 15.63
N ILE A 66 -4.72 -4.33 15.09
CA ILE A 66 -3.66 -3.46 15.62
C ILE A 66 -3.43 -2.32 14.65
N GLU A 67 -3.25 -1.15 15.17
CA GLU A 67 -2.95 0.04 14.37
C GLU A 67 -1.49 0.03 13.89
N LEU A 68 -1.27 0.16 12.57
CA LEU A 68 0.03 0.53 12.01
C LEU A 68 0.20 2.04 12.21
N PRO A 69 1.22 2.50 12.95
CA PRO A 69 1.43 3.93 13.16
C PRO A 69 1.50 4.72 11.84
N VAL A 70 0.88 5.88 11.82
CA VAL A 70 0.67 6.67 10.59
C VAL A 70 1.97 6.95 9.82
N ALA A 71 3.07 7.23 10.50
CA ALA A 71 4.38 7.45 9.86
C ALA A 71 4.85 6.25 9.01
N TYR A 72 4.47 5.03 9.39
CA TYR A 72 4.76 3.82 8.63
C TYR A 72 3.66 3.51 7.60
N ALA A 73 2.42 3.87 7.88
CA ALA A 73 1.32 3.70 6.93
C ALA A 73 1.53 4.59 5.69
N VAL A 74 1.95 5.84 5.90
CA VAL A 74 2.22 6.82 4.81
C VAL A 74 3.69 6.74 4.39
N SER A 75 4.15 5.57 3.97
CA SER A 75 5.53 5.35 3.56
C SER A 75 5.62 4.56 2.25
N ASN A 76 6.82 4.38 1.71
CA ASN A 76 7.01 3.48 0.56
C ASN A 76 6.72 2.02 0.94
N ALA A 77 6.56 1.16 -0.07
CA ALA A 77 6.15 -0.23 0.13
C ALA A 77 7.11 -1.03 1.05
N GLU A 78 8.41 -0.75 0.97
CA GLU A 78 9.43 -1.40 1.81
C GLU A 78 9.25 -1.05 3.29
N VAL A 79 9.13 0.24 3.63
CA VAL A 79 8.96 0.70 5.02
C VAL A 79 7.62 0.25 5.57
N PHE A 80 6.54 0.35 4.79
CA PHE A 80 5.21 -0.15 5.14
C PHE A 80 5.25 -1.65 5.50
N ALA A 81 5.79 -2.46 4.60
CA ALA A 81 5.89 -3.91 4.78
C ALA A 81 6.78 -4.28 5.98
N LYS A 82 7.97 -3.71 6.06
CA LYS A 82 8.93 -3.95 7.14
C LYS A 82 8.35 -3.61 8.51
N SER A 83 7.63 -2.50 8.61
CA SER A 83 7.03 -2.06 9.87
C SER A 83 5.87 -2.95 10.29
N GLY A 84 4.98 -3.31 9.35
CA GLY A 84 3.90 -4.26 9.61
C GLY A 84 4.41 -5.64 10.03
N VAL A 85 5.42 -6.17 9.33
CA VAL A 85 6.07 -7.43 9.69
C VAL A 85 6.72 -7.34 11.07
N LYS A 86 7.41 -6.24 11.38
CA LYS A 86 8.05 -6.04 12.69
C LYS A 86 7.03 -6.04 13.84
N ILE A 87 5.88 -5.38 13.68
CA ILE A 87 4.81 -5.38 14.67
C ILE A 87 4.28 -6.80 14.87
N LEU A 88 3.94 -7.50 13.79
CA LEU A 88 3.45 -8.87 13.85
C LEU A 88 4.48 -9.83 14.47
N SER A 89 5.75 -9.70 14.10
CA SER A 89 6.83 -10.55 14.62
C SER A 89 7.13 -10.36 16.11
N SER A 90 6.60 -9.28 16.73
CA SER A 90 6.70 -9.11 18.19
C SER A 90 5.76 -10.04 18.97
N PHE A 91 4.79 -10.66 18.30
CA PHE A 91 3.95 -11.70 18.90
C PHE A 91 4.70 -13.02 18.87
N SER A 92 5.09 -13.52 20.04
CA SER A 92 5.86 -14.76 20.19
C SER A 92 5.18 -16.01 19.63
N ARG A 93 3.88 -15.95 19.41
CA ARG A 93 3.06 -17.05 18.87
C ARG A 93 2.65 -16.88 17.41
N LEU A 94 3.16 -15.86 16.71
CA LEU A 94 2.92 -15.72 15.28
C LEU A 94 3.65 -16.83 14.51
N THR A 95 2.92 -17.57 13.70
CA THR A 95 3.45 -18.71 12.93
C THR A 95 3.42 -18.46 11.42
N HIS A 96 2.45 -17.69 10.96
CA HIS A 96 2.23 -17.42 9.54
C HIS A 96 1.98 -15.94 9.26
N LEU A 97 2.43 -15.48 8.10
CA LEU A 97 2.03 -14.21 7.52
C LEU A 97 1.21 -14.49 6.26
N ALA A 98 -0.10 -14.25 6.31
CA ALA A 98 -0.98 -14.39 5.17
C ALA A 98 -1.10 -13.06 4.41
N PHE A 99 -1.10 -13.13 3.08
CA PHE A 99 -1.25 -11.97 2.21
C PHE A 99 -1.91 -12.36 0.89
N GLY A 100 -2.76 -11.45 0.36
CA GLY A 100 -3.35 -11.60 -0.97
C GLY A 100 -2.34 -11.26 -2.05
N CYS A 101 -2.28 -12.05 -3.13
CA CYS A 101 -1.38 -11.83 -4.25
C CYS A 101 -2.05 -12.25 -5.57
N GLU A 102 -1.59 -11.70 -6.68
CA GLU A 102 -2.05 -12.08 -8.02
C GLU A 102 -1.41 -13.41 -8.45
N ASN A 103 -0.14 -13.59 -8.11
CA ASN A 103 0.58 -14.84 -8.32
C ASN A 103 0.96 -15.45 -6.96
N SER A 104 0.37 -16.59 -6.62
CA SER A 104 0.60 -17.29 -5.35
C SER A 104 1.73 -18.33 -5.41
N ASN A 105 2.52 -18.37 -6.46
CA ASN A 105 3.69 -19.25 -6.52
C ASN A 105 4.79 -18.75 -5.57
N ILE A 106 4.90 -19.39 -4.41
CA ILE A 106 5.79 -18.97 -3.33
C ILE A 106 7.28 -19.00 -3.75
N GLU A 107 7.66 -19.91 -4.63
CA GLU A 107 9.06 -20.00 -5.07
C GLU A 107 9.44 -18.79 -5.96
N LEU A 108 8.53 -18.37 -6.87
CA LEU A 108 8.74 -17.17 -7.67
C LEU A 108 8.76 -15.90 -6.80
N LEU A 109 7.86 -15.81 -5.83
CA LEU A 109 7.81 -14.68 -4.89
C LEU A 109 9.12 -14.60 -4.07
N LYS A 110 9.62 -15.71 -3.54
CA LYS A 110 10.88 -15.77 -2.81
C LYS A 110 12.07 -15.45 -3.72
N GLN A 111 12.12 -16.02 -4.90
CA GLN A 111 13.16 -15.73 -5.88
C GLN A 111 13.23 -14.24 -6.21
N THR A 112 12.06 -13.59 -6.38
CA THR A 112 11.98 -12.14 -6.61
C THR A 112 12.47 -11.37 -5.39
N ALA A 113 12.10 -11.78 -4.18
CA ALA A 113 12.56 -11.14 -2.94
C ALA A 113 14.10 -11.25 -2.77
N ASP A 114 14.67 -12.40 -3.08
CA ASP A 114 16.12 -12.62 -3.00
C ASP A 114 16.88 -11.93 -4.13
N ALA A 115 16.26 -11.74 -5.29
CA ALA A 115 16.84 -10.97 -6.39
C ALA A 115 17.24 -9.54 -5.97
N HIS A 116 16.48 -8.93 -5.05
CA HIS A 116 16.83 -7.61 -4.50
C HIS A 116 18.18 -7.57 -3.74
N LYS A 117 18.68 -8.72 -3.26
CA LYS A 117 19.96 -8.84 -2.57
C LYS A 117 21.12 -9.19 -3.53
N ASN A 118 20.80 -9.55 -4.77
CA ASN A 118 21.79 -9.96 -5.77
C ASN A 118 22.60 -8.75 -6.27
N THR A 119 23.91 -8.79 -6.14
CA THR A 119 24.80 -7.68 -6.52
C THR A 119 24.73 -7.33 -8.00
N ALA A 120 24.54 -8.32 -8.89
CA ALA A 120 24.40 -8.09 -10.31
C ALA A 120 23.08 -7.33 -10.63
N VAL A 121 21.97 -7.69 -9.95
CA VAL A 121 20.71 -6.97 -10.04
C VAL A 121 20.88 -5.53 -9.57
N GLN A 122 21.49 -5.31 -8.40
CA GLN A 122 21.73 -3.98 -7.85
C GLN A 122 22.58 -3.11 -8.78
N SER A 123 23.61 -3.68 -9.40
CA SER A 123 24.46 -2.98 -10.38
C SER A 123 23.67 -2.55 -11.62
N LEU A 124 22.79 -3.42 -12.14
CA LEU A 124 21.92 -3.09 -13.26
C LEU A 124 20.89 -2.02 -12.87
N VAL A 125 20.27 -2.11 -11.70
CA VAL A 125 19.35 -1.08 -11.18
C VAL A 125 20.04 0.27 -11.09
N ALA A 126 21.25 0.33 -10.52
CA ALA A 126 22.00 1.59 -10.43
C ALA A 126 22.28 2.20 -11.82
N LYS A 127 22.67 1.38 -12.79
CA LYS A 127 22.90 1.80 -14.19
C LYS A 127 21.62 2.33 -14.84
N GLU A 128 20.50 1.60 -14.69
CA GLU A 128 19.20 2.03 -15.25
C GLU A 128 18.73 3.36 -14.63
N MET A 129 18.92 3.53 -13.32
CA MET A 129 18.55 4.77 -12.63
C MET A 129 19.44 5.95 -13.08
N GLN A 130 20.73 5.74 -13.32
CA GLN A 130 21.61 6.76 -13.90
C GLN A 130 21.15 7.18 -15.30
N ASN A 131 20.57 6.25 -16.08
CA ASN A 131 19.97 6.51 -17.38
C ASN A 131 18.57 7.13 -17.33
N GLY A 132 18.09 7.51 -16.13
CA GLY A 132 16.82 8.21 -15.95
C GLY A 132 15.61 7.31 -15.70
N SER A 133 15.79 5.99 -15.56
CA SER A 133 14.69 5.10 -15.14
C SER A 133 14.33 5.35 -13.68
N TYR A 134 13.06 5.18 -13.33
CA TYR A 134 12.64 5.17 -11.92
C TYR A 134 12.77 3.76 -11.33
N TYR A 135 12.96 3.68 -10.01
CA TYR A 135 13.34 2.44 -9.32
C TYR A 135 12.45 1.22 -9.64
N PRO A 136 11.08 1.28 -9.60
CA PRO A 136 10.25 0.13 -9.95
C PRO A 136 10.50 -0.45 -11.34
N LYS A 137 10.75 0.40 -12.34
CA LYS A 137 11.08 -0.05 -13.69
C LYS A 137 12.50 -0.60 -13.77
N ALA A 138 13.45 0.04 -13.10
CA ALA A 138 14.84 -0.40 -13.08
C ALA A 138 14.99 -1.79 -12.46
N ILE A 139 14.32 -2.05 -11.32
CA ILE A 139 14.36 -3.36 -10.66
C ILE A 139 13.66 -4.44 -11.48
N GLU A 140 12.51 -4.14 -12.10
CA GLU A 140 11.83 -5.08 -12.99
C GLU A 140 12.72 -5.47 -14.17
N SER A 141 13.35 -4.49 -14.86
CA SER A 141 14.27 -4.73 -15.96
C SER A 141 15.49 -5.54 -15.55
N ALA A 142 16.09 -5.23 -14.40
CA ALA A 142 17.25 -5.94 -13.88
C ALA A 142 16.93 -7.41 -13.50
N VAL A 143 15.78 -7.63 -12.87
CA VAL A 143 15.28 -8.97 -12.54
C VAL A 143 14.99 -9.75 -13.81
N ARG A 144 14.39 -9.15 -14.82
CA ARG A 144 14.13 -9.75 -16.13
C ARG A 144 15.42 -10.21 -16.81
N ALA A 145 16.45 -9.38 -16.79
CA ALA A 145 17.73 -9.68 -17.41
C ALA A 145 18.46 -10.86 -16.75
N ILE A 146 18.30 -11.08 -15.44
CA ILE A 146 19.06 -12.10 -14.69
C ILE A 146 18.23 -13.35 -14.41
N TYR A 147 16.93 -13.19 -14.10
CA TYR A 147 16.05 -14.27 -13.66
C TYR A 147 14.96 -14.63 -14.68
N GLY A 148 14.81 -13.85 -15.76
CA GLY A 148 13.83 -14.06 -16.83
C GLY A 148 12.46 -13.45 -16.55
N ASP A 149 11.57 -13.59 -17.56
CA ASP A 149 10.27 -12.91 -17.59
C ASP A 149 9.36 -13.32 -16.43
N LYS A 150 9.24 -14.61 -16.12
CA LYS A 150 8.34 -15.12 -15.07
C LYS A 150 8.60 -14.49 -13.70
N THR A 151 9.88 -14.28 -13.36
CA THR A 151 10.27 -13.67 -12.09
C THR A 151 10.02 -12.16 -12.12
N ALA A 152 10.27 -11.51 -13.25
CA ALA A 152 10.04 -10.07 -13.41
C ALA A 152 8.55 -9.72 -13.41
N GLU A 153 7.68 -10.55 -13.97
CA GLU A 153 6.22 -10.37 -13.97
C GLU A 153 5.63 -10.28 -12.56
N ILE A 154 6.29 -10.85 -11.55
CA ILE A 154 5.90 -10.66 -10.14
C ILE A 154 5.89 -9.17 -9.76
N LEU A 155 6.79 -8.38 -10.29
CA LEU A 155 6.90 -6.94 -10.00
C LEU A 155 5.94 -6.07 -10.81
N ALA A 156 5.15 -6.65 -11.71
CA ALA A 156 4.19 -5.91 -12.52
C ALA A 156 2.87 -5.59 -11.79
N THR A 157 2.56 -6.28 -10.70
CA THR A 157 1.29 -6.13 -10.00
C THR A 157 1.48 -5.67 -8.54
N PRO A 158 0.60 -4.78 -8.03
CA PRO A 158 0.83 -4.10 -6.77
C PRO A 158 0.80 -5.02 -5.54
N ASN A 159 -0.06 -6.05 -5.51
CA ASN A 159 -0.10 -6.95 -4.36
C ASN A 159 1.09 -7.91 -4.36
N ASN A 160 1.58 -8.34 -5.52
CA ASN A 160 2.83 -9.11 -5.58
C ASN A 160 4.04 -8.27 -5.16
N VAL A 161 4.10 -6.97 -5.51
CA VAL A 161 5.16 -6.08 -5.03
C VAL A 161 5.15 -6.03 -3.49
N LEU A 162 3.97 -5.86 -2.86
CA LEU A 162 3.87 -5.91 -1.41
C LEU A 162 4.24 -7.28 -0.84
N ALA A 163 3.83 -8.38 -1.49
CA ALA A 163 4.21 -9.74 -1.10
C ALA A 163 5.74 -9.92 -1.08
N VAL A 164 6.43 -9.42 -2.11
CA VAL A 164 7.91 -9.41 -2.18
C VAL A 164 8.50 -8.62 -1.01
N GLU A 165 7.97 -7.43 -0.70
CA GLU A 165 8.45 -6.62 0.42
C GLU A 165 8.20 -7.31 1.77
N TYR A 166 7.06 -8.00 1.94
CA TYR A 166 6.84 -8.81 3.13
C TYR A 166 7.88 -9.93 3.26
N LEU A 167 8.17 -10.66 2.18
CA LEU A 167 9.15 -11.75 2.18
C LEU A 167 10.58 -11.26 2.47
N LYS A 168 10.95 -10.08 2.00
CA LYS A 168 12.24 -9.44 2.32
C LYS A 168 12.40 -9.18 3.82
N ALA A 169 11.30 -8.85 4.50
CA ALA A 169 11.29 -8.48 5.91
C ALA A 169 10.96 -9.66 6.86
N LEU A 170 10.43 -10.76 6.32
CA LEU A 170 9.89 -11.86 7.12
C LEU A 170 11.00 -12.68 7.82
N PRO A 171 10.95 -12.83 9.16
CA PRO A 171 11.84 -13.73 9.88
C PRO A 171 11.66 -15.20 9.46
N SER A 172 12.73 -15.98 9.51
CA SER A 172 12.75 -17.38 9.05
C SER A 172 11.84 -18.34 9.86
N ASN A 173 11.47 -17.95 11.07
CA ASN A 173 10.57 -18.71 11.93
C ASN A 173 9.08 -18.46 11.66
N ILE A 174 8.74 -17.56 10.72
CA ILE A 174 7.37 -17.26 10.32
C ILE A 174 7.19 -17.71 8.87
N SER A 175 6.19 -18.55 8.63
CA SER A 175 5.91 -19.11 7.30
C SER A 175 5.06 -18.12 6.48
N PRO A 176 5.45 -17.80 5.24
CA PRO A 176 4.60 -17.04 4.33
C PRO A 176 3.41 -17.89 3.86
N LEU A 177 2.23 -17.29 3.82
CA LEU A 177 1.00 -17.89 3.36
C LEU A 177 0.38 -17.05 2.23
N PRO A 178 0.87 -17.20 0.98
CA PRO A 178 0.31 -16.49 -0.16
C PRO A 178 -1.08 -17.05 -0.50
N ILE A 179 -2.06 -16.18 -0.57
CA ILE A 179 -3.42 -16.52 -0.95
C ILE A 179 -3.75 -15.81 -2.27
N ARG A 180 -4.04 -16.61 -3.31
CA ARG A 180 -4.42 -16.05 -4.59
C ARG A 180 -5.71 -15.24 -4.45
N ARG A 181 -5.71 -14.04 -4.99
CA ARG A 181 -6.91 -13.20 -5.03
C ARG A 181 -7.94 -13.85 -5.92
N GLU A 182 -9.18 -13.85 -5.45
CA GLU A 182 -10.36 -14.26 -6.22
C GLU A 182 -11.16 -13.03 -6.64
N GLY A 183 -11.88 -13.16 -7.75
CA GLY A 183 -12.71 -12.11 -8.34
C GLY A 183 -11.92 -11.20 -9.27
N VAL A 184 -12.12 -9.89 -9.15
CA VAL A 184 -11.64 -8.90 -10.12
C VAL A 184 -10.21 -8.44 -9.86
N GLU A 185 -9.55 -7.99 -10.92
CA GLU A 185 -8.20 -7.40 -10.84
C GLU A 185 -8.19 -6.12 -10.01
N HIS A 186 -7.00 -5.75 -9.55
CA HIS A 186 -6.80 -4.50 -8.81
C HIS A 186 -7.15 -3.30 -9.72
N ASP A 187 -7.93 -2.35 -9.18
CA ASP A 187 -8.45 -1.17 -9.89
C ASP A 187 -9.38 -1.49 -11.09
N SER A 188 -9.94 -2.71 -11.19
CA SER A 188 -10.96 -3.05 -12.18
C SER A 188 -12.28 -2.33 -11.90
N GLU A 189 -12.95 -1.88 -12.96
CA GLU A 189 -14.33 -1.38 -12.92
C GLU A 189 -15.37 -2.51 -13.03
N ASN A 190 -14.91 -3.73 -13.33
CA ASN A 190 -15.78 -4.90 -13.41
C ASN A 190 -16.09 -5.46 -12.02
N THR A 191 -17.21 -6.14 -11.92
CA THR A 191 -17.62 -6.89 -10.73
C THR A 191 -17.87 -8.33 -11.10
N GLU A 192 -17.57 -9.26 -10.22
CA GLU A 192 -17.77 -10.70 -10.47
C GLU A 192 -18.14 -11.41 -9.15
N ASN A 193 -19.28 -12.10 -9.14
CA ASN A 193 -19.70 -12.97 -8.03
C ASN A 193 -19.66 -12.30 -6.64
N GLY A 194 -20.05 -11.01 -6.55
CA GLY A 194 -20.00 -10.25 -5.30
C GLY A 194 -18.59 -9.73 -4.94
N PHE A 195 -17.62 -9.83 -5.87
CA PHE A 195 -16.30 -9.23 -5.71
C PHE A 195 -16.20 -7.95 -6.55
N ALA A 196 -15.58 -6.92 -5.97
CA ALA A 196 -15.25 -5.68 -6.65
C ALA A 196 -13.91 -5.16 -6.13
N SER A 197 -13.25 -4.31 -6.91
CA SER A 197 -12.03 -3.64 -6.45
C SER A 197 -12.35 -2.60 -5.38
N ALA A 198 -11.41 -2.32 -4.48
CA ALA A 198 -11.58 -1.28 -3.47
C ALA A 198 -11.77 0.11 -4.10
N SER A 199 -11.15 0.39 -5.25
CA SER A 199 -11.34 1.63 -6.01
C SER A 199 -12.76 1.76 -6.56
N TYR A 200 -13.31 0.70 -7.14
CA TYR A 200 -14.69 0.66 -7.58
C TYR A 200 -15.66 0.93 -6.42
N ILE A 201 -15.49 0.24 -5.29
CA ILE A 201 -16.35 0.41 -4.12
C ILE A 201 -16.28 1.85 -3.59
N ARG A 202 -15.09 2.46 -3.52
CA ARG A 202 -14.95 3.87 -3.12
C ARG A 202 -15.69 4.81 -4.06
N GLU A 203 -15.66 4.55 -5.36
CA GLU A 203 -16.38 5.37 -6.34
C GLU A 203 -17.90 5.23 -6.19
N GLN A 204 -18.41 4.00 -5.97
CA GLN A 204 -19.83 3.80 -5.69
C GLN A 204 -20.27 4.53 -4.40
N LEU A 205 -19.46 4.47 -3.33
CA LEU A 205 -19.73 5.18 -2.08
C LEU A 205 -19.80 6.70 -2.27
N LYS A 206 -18.87 7.29 -3.03
CA LYS A 206 -18.89 8.72 -3.35
C LYS A 206 -20.14 9.15 -4.10
N GLN A 207 -20.69 8.26 -4.92
CA GLN A 207 -21.94 8.46 -5.66
C GLN A 207 -23.20 8.15 -4.83
N GLY A 208 -23.05 7.81 -3.54
CA GLY A 208 -24.16 7.45 -2.66
C GLY A 208 -24.89 6.15 -3.04
N LYS A 209 -24.22 5.27 -3.78
CA LYS A 209 -24.77 3.98 -4.20
C LYS A 209 -24.59 2.91 -3.15
N ASN A 210 -25.52 1.96 -3.11
CA ASN A 210 -25.47 0.80 -2.23
C ASN A 210 -24.31 -0.13 -2.63
N ILE A 211 -23.52 -0.56 -1.66
CA ILE A 211 -22.37 -1.46 -1.82
C ILE A 211 -22.52 -2.81 -1.11
N ALA A 212 -23.71 -3.12 -0.60
CA ALA A 212 -23.97 -4.32 0.23
C ALA A 212 -23.62 -5.64 -0.49
N GLU A 213 -23.63 -5.65 -1.83
CA GLU A 213 -23.21 -6.81 -2.60
C GLU A 213 -21.69 -7.08 -2.46
N PHE A 214 -20.88 -6.02 -2.32
CA PHE A 214 -19.40 -6.11 -2.37
C PHE A 214 -18.76 -6.01 -0.99
N ALA A 215 -19.42 -5.34 -0.06
CA ALA A 215 -18.91 -5.09 1.28
C ALA A 215 -19.97 -5.48 2.32
N PRO A 216 -19.61 -6.33 3.29
CA PRO A 216 -20.56 -6.81 4.31
C PRO A 216 -20.99 -5.72 5.29
N PHE A 217 -20.34 -4.55 5.26
CA PHE A 217 -20.62 -3.43 6.15
C PHE A 217 -20.51 -2.12 5.39
N GLU A 218 -21.54 -1.28 5.49
CA GLU A 218 -21.55 0.05 4.92
C GLU A 218 -21.02 1.07 5.93
N PRO A 219 -20.11 1.97 5.53
CA PRO A 219 -19.70 3.08 6.36
C PRO A 219 -20.83 4.09 6.50
N THR A 220 -21.03 4.62 7.69
CA THR A 220 -22.04 5.67 7.97
C THR A 220 -21.54 7.06 7.60
N GLU A 221 -20.23 7.26 7.64
CA GLU A 221 -19.56 8.52 7.31
C GLU A 221 -18.40 8.30 6.37
N LEU A 222 -18.27 9.19 5.39
CA LEU A 222 -17.20 9.13 4.39
C LEU A 222 -16.19 10.26 4.62
N ALA A 223 -14.91 9.91 4.58
CA ALA A 223 -13.81 10.83 4.52
C ALA A 223 -13.38 11.03 3.06
N LEU A 224 -13.61 12.21 2.52
CA LEU A 224 -13.29 12.55 1.15
C LEU A 224 -12.00 13.38 1.07
N PRO A 225 -11.22 13.30 -0.01
CA PRO A 225 -10.01 14.10 -0.20
C PRO A 225 -10.28 15.62 -0.06
N ASP A 226 -11.40 16.08 -0.54
CA ASP A 226 -11.82 17.49 -0.50
C ASP A 226 -11.94 18.04 0.93
N ASN A 227 -12.21 17.17 1.91
CA ASN A 227 -12.24 17.55 3.33
C ASN A 227 -10.88 18.04 3.85
N LEU A 228 -9.77 17.63 3.22
CA LEU A 228 -8.41 18.01 3.61
C LEU A 228 -7.81 19.11 2.74
N GLU A 229 -8.44 19.47 1.62
CA GLU A 229 -7.82 20.34 0.62
C GLU A 229 -7.39 21.69 1.20
N THR A 230 -8.27 22.38 1.91
CA THR A 230 -7.97 23.67 2.53
C THR A 230 -6.82 23.56 3.55
N ALA A 231 -6.83 22.52 4.38
CA ALA A 231 -5.78 22.31 5.38
C ALA A 231 -4.43 22.00 4.72
N LEU A 232 -4.42 21.20 3.67
CA LEU A 232 -3.22 20.88 2.88
C LEU A 232 -2.65 22.13 2.22
N LEU A 233 -3.47 22.91 1.52
CA LEU A 233 -3.05 24.15 0.86
C LEU A 233 -2.48 25.16 1.86
N TYR A 234 -3.17 25.37 2.99
CA TYR A 234 -2.69 26.24 4.05
C TYR A 234 -1.33 25.80 4.57
N LYS A 235 -1.20 24.50 4.91
CA LYS A 235 0.05 23.94 5.42
C LYS A 235 1.20 24.11 4.43
N LEU A 236 1.00 23.69 3.19
CA LEU A 236 2.03 23.75 2.15
C LEU A 236 2.48 25.17 1.84
N ARG A 237 1.54 26.12 1.78
CA ARG A 237 1.83 27.56 1.54
C ARG A 237 2.56 28.22 2.71
N SER A 238 2.42 27.67 3.92
CA SER A 238 3.16 28.17 5.11
C SER A 238 4.57 27.60 5.26
N MET A 239 4.94 26.60 4.44
CA MET A 239 6.24 25.95 4.51
C MET A 239 7.28 26.67 3.64
N SER A 240 8.51 26.79 4.15
CA SER A 240 9.65 27.20 3.36
C SER A 240 10.18 26.04 2.49
N VAL A 241 10.98 26.36 1.46
CA VAL A 241 11.66 25.35 0.63
C VAL A 241 12.49 24.38 1.48
N HIS A 242 13.15 24.90 2.53
CA HIS A 242 13.96 24.08 3.43
C HIS A 242 13.10 23.06 4.19
N GLN A 243 11.96 23.50 4.73
CA GLN A 243 11.04 22.59 5.42
C GLN A 243 10.43 21.54 4.48
N LEU A 244 10.22 21.88 3.20
CA LEU A 244 9.79 20.90 2.19
C LEU A 244 10.92 19.90 1.88
N ALA A 245 12.18 20.31 1.88
CA ALA A 245 13.33 19.44 1.65
C ALA A 245 13.54 18.41 2.77
N ASP A 246 13.13 18.73 4.00
CA ASP A 246 13.23 17.82 5.16
C ASP A 246 12.16 16.73 5.19
N LEU A 247 11.12 16.82 4.34
CA LEU A 247 10.06 15.81 4.30
C LEU A 247 10.55 14.47 3.76
N PRO A 248 10.01 13.35 4.28
CA PRO A 248 10.30 12.02 3.73
C PRO A 248 10.02 11.94 2.23
N ASP A 249 10.83 11.18 1.52
CA ASP A 249 10.71 10.98 0.06
C ASP A 249 10.98 12.24 -0.79
N VAL A 250 11.37 13.39 -0.23
CA VAL A 250 11.79 14.58 -0.98
C VAL A 250 13.28 14.49 -1.26
N THR A 251 13.67 14.51 -2.52
CA THR A 251 15.06 14.40 -2.99
C THR A 251 15.22 15.11 -4.35
N GLU A 252 16.46 15.38 -4.74
CA GLU A 252 16.82 15.83 -6.10
C GLU A 252 16.15 17.14 -6.56
N GLY A 253 15.94 18.09 -5.66
CA GLY A 253 15.33 19.39 -5.99
C GLY A 253 13.81 19.35 -6.12
N LEU A 254 13.15 18.27 -5.65
CA LEU A 254 11.69 18.12 -5.67
C LEU A 254 11.01 19.20 -4.83
N GLU A 255 11.64 19.64 -3.73
CA GLU A 255 11.17 20.73 -2.86
C GLU A 255 10.91 22.02 -3.63
N ASN A 256 11.79 22.38 -4.57
CA ASN A 256 11.62 23.59 -5.38
C ASN A 256 10.41 23.49 -6.32
N ARG A 257 10.20 22.31 -6.92
CA ARG A 257 9.04 22.07 -7.78
C ARG A 257 7.72 22.11 -6.99
N ILE A 258 7.71 21.52 -5.79
CA ILE A 258 6.55 21.57 -4.91
C ILE A 258 6.28 23.01 -4.49
N TYR A 259 7.31 23.74 -4.06
CA TYR A 259 7.19 25.13 -3.63
C TYR A 259 6.60 26.02 -4.73
N THR A 260 7.11 25.92 -5.95
CA THR A 260 6.61 26.68 -7.11
C THR A 260 5.14 26.33 -7.38
N ALA A 261 4.82 25.04 -7.48
CA ALA A 261 3.46 24.59 -7.78
C ALA A 261 2.43 25.00 -6.71
N VAL A 262 2.81 24.97 -5.44
CA VAL A 262 1.93 25.39 -4.31
C VAL A 262 1.55 26.88 -4.37
N HIS A 263 2.42 27.73 -4.96
CA HIS A 263 2.15 29.16 -5.11
C HIS A 263 1.48 29.52 -6.45
N GLU A 264 1.58 28.64 -7.45
CA GLU A 264 0.96 28.86 -8.77
C GLU A 264 -0.46 28.29 -8.88
N TYR A 265 -0.75 27.15 -8.20
CA TYR A 265 -2.03 26.45 -8.35
C TYR A 265 -2.89 26.53 -7.09
N ASN A 266 -4.21 26.40 -7.28
CA ASN A 266 -5.20 26.60 -6.23
C ASN A 266 -5.89 25.30 -5.75
N SER A 267 -5.57 24.15 -6.34
CA SER A 267 -6.05 22.86 -5.87
C SER A 267 -4.91 21.86 -5.68
N VAL A 268 -5.09 20.94 -4.75
CA VAL A 268 -4.14 19.84 -4.49
C VAL A 268 -3.93 18.99 -5.74
N ASN A 269 -4.97 18.74 -6.50
CA ASN A 269 -4.88 17.97 -7.73
C ASN A 269 -4.01 18.67 -8.78
N GLU A 270 -4.20 19.96 -9.01
CA GLU A 270 -3.35 20.73 -9.93
C GLU A 270 -1.89 20.71 -9.52
N ILE A 271 -1.60 20.91 -8.22
CA ILE A 271 -0.24 20.82 -7.66
C ILE A 271 0.37 19.44 -7.93
N LEU A 272 -0.36 18.37 -7.65
CA LEU A 272 0.10 17.00 -7.89
C LEU A 272 0.43 16.75 -9.37
N PHE A 273 -0.42 17.22 -10.29
CA PHE A 273 -0.20 17.05 -11.72
C PHE A 273 0.95 17.92 -12.25
N ALA A 274 1.13 19.14 -11.74
CA ALA A 274 2.25 20.02 -12.11
C ALA A 274 3.61 19.47 -11.68
N VAL A 275 3.66 18.82 -10.49
CA VAL A 275 4.89 18.23 -9.95
C VAL A 275 5.16 16.83 -10.48
N LYS A 276 4.12 16.08 -10.90
CA LYS A 276 4.25 14.69 -11.40
C LYS A 276 5.25 14.60 -12.57
N SER A 277 6.06 13.54 -12.53
CA SER A 277 6.96 13.20 -13.63
C SER A 277 7.17 11.69 -13.70
N LYS A 278 7.98 11.20 -14.64
CA LYS A 278 8.37 9.78 -14.67
C LYS A 278 9.07 9.33 -13.39
N ARG A 279 9.83 10.20 -12.72
CA ARG A 279 10.53 9.93 -11.45
C ARG A 279 9.63 10.07 -10.23
N TYR A 280 8.65 10.98 -10.27
CA TYR A 280 7.80 11.32 -9.14
C TYR A 280 6.38 10.85 -9.40
N THR A 281 6.05 9.65 -8.91
CA THR A 281 4.71 9.08 -9.04
C THR A 281 3.70 9.82 -8.18
N LEU A 282 2.42 9.79 -8.55
CA LEU A 282 1.35 10.41 -7.75
C LEU A 282 1.31 9.87 -6.31
N ALA A 283 1.52 8.57 -6.12
CA ALA A 283 1.54 7.98 -4.78
C ALA A 283 2.67 8.56 -3.92
N ARG A 284 3.89 8.73 -4.49
CA ARG A 284 5.00 9.39 -3.77
C ARG A 284 4.66 10.83 -3.40
N LEU A 285 4.13 11.59 -4.35
CA LEU A 285 3.77 13.00 -4.11
C LEU A 285 2.66 13.11 -3.06
N ARG A 286 1.61 12.30 -3.14
CA ARG A 286 0.54 12.29 -2.13
C ARG A 286 1.10 11.99 -0.74
N ARG A 287 2.00 11.01 -0.58
CA ARG A 287 2.64 10.73 0.72
C ARG A 287 3.38 11.95 1.25
N ILE A 288 4.16 12.63 0.40
CA ILE A 288 4.88 13.86 0.79
C ILE A 288 3.89 14.91 1.32
N LEU A 289 2.77 15.15 0.62
CA LEU A 289 1.76 16.12 1.06
C LEU A 289 1.12 15.73 2.40
N ILE A 290 0.84 14.44 2.61
CA ILE A 290 0.31 13.96 3.89
C ILE A 290 1.36 14.07 5.00
N CYS A 291 2.63 13.74 4.74
CA CYS A 291 3.72 13.93 5.69
C CYS A 291 3.85 15.41 6.09
N ALA A 292 3.76 16.33 5.12
CA ALA A 292 3.73 17.76 5.39
C ALA A 292 2.57 18.15 6.32
N LEU A 293 1.35 17.67 6.03
CA LEU A 293 0.16 17.96 6.84
C LEU A 293 0.31 17.48 8.28
N LEU A 294 0.90 16.29 8.46
CA LEU A 294 1.02 15.63 9.76
C LEU A 294 2.30 15.99 10.54
N ASN A 295 3.20 16.77 9.95
CA ASN A 295 4.53 17.07 10.49
C ASN A 295 5.38 15.81 10.79
N ILE A 296 5.40 14.88 9.83
CA ILE A 296 6.19 13.64 9.90
C ILE A 296 7.46 13.80 9.10
#